data_6eac433d456e7b3751df55c111165157
#
_entry.id   6eac433d456e7b3751df55c111165157
#
_cell.length_a   1.000
_cell.length_b   1.000
_cell.length_c   1.000
_cell.angle_alpha   90.00
_cell.angle_beta   90.00
_cell.angle_gamma   90.00
#
_symmetry.space_group_name_H-M   'P 1'
#
loop_
_entity.id
_entity.type
_entity.pdbx_description
1 polymer ?
#
loop_
_entity_poly.entity_id
_entity_poly.type
_entity_poly.pdbx_seq_one_letter_code
_entity_poly.pdbx_strand_id
1 'polypeptide(L)'
;SVEQETVTRTSRNVVARIKGTDKAEEILTLTAHYDSVPEGPGAYDNMSGAAIIMELCRYFQQYRPRRTMEFVWFGAEEKGLLGSRDYIRVHESELGAHRFNMNVDLAGQLIGGNVLGVTGEASVCDKLLEIADGAGIGASVKNQIWGSDSNSFAWKGIPAMTLNRDGFGMHTRYDTIDLLSAWSLERSAILLGCIADELGNAEVFPFERKMPEKFIGELDEYMCR
;
A
#
# COMPACT_ATOMS: atom_id res chain seq x y z
N SER A 1 29.17 22.01 17.64
CA SER A 1 28.24 22.75 16.75
C SER A 1 27.92 21.85 15.55
N VAL A 2 26.70 21.84 15.12
CA VAL A 2 26.28 21.21 13.88
C VAL A 2 25.95 22.31 12.90
N GLU A 3 26.61 22.31 11.73
CA GLU A 3 26.23 23.17 10.62
C GLU A 3 25.27 22.42 9.74
N GLN A 4 24.11 22.99 9.47
CA GLN A 4 23.05 22.39 8.67
C GLN A 4 22.63 23.35 7.57
N GLU A 5 22.61 22.87 6.34
CA GLU A 5 22.06 23.59 5.20
C GLU A 5 20.64 23.09 4.90
N THR A 6 19.71 24.01 4.73
CA THR A 6 18.34 23.69 4.30
C THR A 6 18.24 23.81 2.78
N VAL A 7 17.98 22.71 2.11
CA VAL A 7 17.81 22.65 0.66
C VAL A 7 16.38 22.27 0.31
N THR A 8 15.72 23.07 -0.53
CA THR A 8 14.40 22.73 -1.08
C THR A 8 14.59 21.81 -2.28
N ARG A 9 13.89 20.68 -2.27
CA ARG A 9 13.85 19.72 -3.39
C ARG A 9 12.41 19.43 -3.78
N THR A 10 12.21 19.05 -5.04
CA THR A 10 10.90 18.64 -5.57
C THR A 10 10.86 17.11 -5.68
N SER A 11 9.84 16.51 -5.11
CA SER A 11 9.48 15.12 -5.36
C SER A 11 8.22 15.04 -6.23
N ARG A 12 7.87 13.87 -6.73
CA ARG A 12 6.68 13.63 -7.54
C ARG A 12 6.05 12.31 -7.17
N ASN A 13 4.73 12.23 -7.29
CA ASN A 13 4.01 10.97 -7.34
C ASN A 13 3.79 10.56 -8.80
N VAL A 14 3.83 9.26 -9.06
CA VAL A 14 3.47 8.69 -10.36
C VAL A 14 2.13 8.01 -10.22
N VAL A 15 1.17 8.33 -11.09
CA VAL A 15 -0.19 7.79 -11.03
C VAL A 15 -0.53 7.12 -12.35
N ALA A 16 -1.08 5.90 -12.28
CA ALA A 16 -1.66 5.20 -13.41
C ALA A 16 -3.07 4.73 -13.04
N ARG A 17 -4.05 4.94 -13.93
CA ARG A 17 -5.45 4.57 -13.68
C ARG A 17 -5.97 3.67 -14.80
N ILE A 18 -6.53 2.53 -14.41
CA ILE A 18 -7.20 1.58 -15.30
C ILE A 18 -8.68 1.68 -14.99
N LYS A 19 -9.42 2.28 -15.91
CA LYS A 19 -10.87 2.46 -15.75
C LYS A 19 -11.58 1.11 -15.71
N GLY A 20 -12.43 0.92 -14.71
CA GLY A 20 -13.27 -0.25 -14.55
C GLY A 20 -14.32 -0.39 -15.67
N THR A 21 -14.99 -1.55 -15.71
CA THR A 21 -15.99 -1.84 -16.75
C THR A 21 -17.37 -1.27 -16.39
N ASP A 22 -18.03 -1.74 -15.36
CA ASP A 22 -19.42 -1.40 -15.02
C ASP A 22 -19.60 -0.78 -13.63
N LYS A 23 -18.53 -0.73 -12.82
CA LYS A 23 -18.46 -0.06 -11.51
C LYS A 23 -17.31 0.96 -11.49
N ALA A 24 -17.10 1.65 -12.60
CA ALA A 24 -15.94 2.49 -12.83
C ALA A 24 -15.87 3.73 -11.90
N GLU A 25 -16.96 4.09 -11.27
CA GLU A 25 -17.05 5.17 -10.28
C GLU A 25 -16.48 4.79 -8.90
N GLU A 26 -16.29 3.50 -8.63
CA GLU A 26 -15.65 3.00 -7.41
C GLU A 26 -14.17 2.72 -7.70
N ILE A 27 -13.29 3.23 -6.84
CA ILE A 27 -11.83 3.15 -7.02
C ILE A 27 -11.20 2.28 -5.94
N LEU A 28 -10.36 1.35 -6.36
CA LEU A 28 -9.41 0.64 -5.51
C LEU A 28 -8.01 1.20 -5.80
N THR A 29 -7.28 1.54 -4.74
CA THR A 29 -5.97 2.16 -4.89
C THR A 29 -4.88 1.20 -4.42
N LEU A 30 -3.92 0.89 -5.30
CA LEU A 30 -2.72 0.11 -4.98
C LEU A 30 -1.54 1.08 -4.89
N THR A 31 -0.83 1.06 -3.78
CA THR A 31 0.21 2.06 -3.50
C THR A 31 1.51 1.43 -3.02
N ALA A 32 2.61 2.10 -3.30
CA ALA A 32 3.94 1.83 -2.74
C ALA A 32 4.78 3.09 -2.88
N HIS A 33 5.70 3.36 -1.98
CA HIS A 33 6.68 4.41 -2.24
C HIS A 33 7.83 3.91 -3.10
N TYR A 34 8.55 4.82 -3.76
CA TYR A 34 9.67 4.50 -4.65
C TYR A 34 10.96 5.25 -4.29
N ASP A 35 10.90 6.13 -3.30
CA ASP A 35 12.09 6.72 -2.71
C ASP A 35 12.73 5.79 -1.66
N SER A 36 13.91 6.11 -1.23
CA SER A 36 14.64 5.41 -0.18
C SER A 36 15.46 6.41 0.65
N VAL A 37 15.92 5.95 1.81
CA VAL A 37 16.85 6.72 2.64
C VAL A 37 18.20 6.89 1.93
N PRO A 38 18.97 7.96 2.24
CA PRO A 38 20.30 8.19 1.63
C PRO A 38 21.33 7.09 1.92
N GLU A 39 21.12 6.32 2.98
CA GLU A 39 22.04 5.31 3.48
C GLU A 39 22.00 3.99 2.68
N GLY A 40 20.97 3.78 1.88
CA GLY A 40 20.75 2.52 1.18
C GLY A 40 20.13 2.65 -0.20
N PRO A 41 20.31 1.64 -1.07
CA PRO A 41 19.70 1.63 -2.41
C PRO A 41 18.19 1.36 -2.40
N GLY A 42 17.61 0.87 -1.27
CA GLY A 42 16.17 0.72 -1.12
C GLY A 42 15.57 -0.42 -1.96
N ALA A 43 16.25 -1.55 -2.08
CA ALA A 43 15.72 -2.66 -2.86
C ALA A 43 14.54 -3.34 -2.15
N TYR A 44 14.68 -3.57 -0.85
CA TYR A 44 13.61 -4.08 0.00
C TYR A 44 12.66 -2.96 0.40
N ASP A 45 13.20 -1.81 0.77
CA ASP A 45 12.49 -0.62 1.23
C ASP A 45 12.68 0.56 0.25
N ASN A 46 11.82 0.77 -0.81
CA ASN A 46 10.65 -0.06 -1.09
C ASN A 46 10.50 -0.31 -2.60
N MET A 47 11.61 -0.50 -3.33
CA MET A 47 11.51 -0.89 -4.75
C MET A 47 10.82 -2.26 -4.92
N SER A 48 10.83 -3.10 -3.89
CA SER A 48 10.09 -4.37 -3.87
C SER A 48 8.59 -4.15 -4.01
N GLY A 49 8.00 -3.26 -3.21
CA GLY A 49 6.59 -2.88 -3.29
C GLY A 49 6.28 -2.17 -4.61
N ALA A 50 7.14 -1.23 -5.02
CA ALA A 50 6.99 -0.51 -6.28
C ALA A 50 6.94 -1.47 -7.50
N ALA A 51 7.79 -2.51 -7.51
CA ALA A 51 7.81 -3.52 -8.57
C ALA A 51 6.54 -4.40 -8.55
N ILE A 52 6.05 -4.79 -7.37
CA ILE A 52 4.82 -5.58 -7.22
C ILE A 52 3.63 -4.82 -7.82
N ILE A 53 3.41 -3.57 -7.45
CA ILE A 53 2.25 -2.83 -7.96
C ILE A 53 2.42 -2.49 -9.45
N MET A 54 3.64 -2.38 -9.97
CA MET A 54 3.89 -2.22 -11.40
C MET A 54 3.48 -3.47 -12.19
N GLU A 55 3.81 -4.66 -11.70
CA GLU A 55 3.37 -5.92 -12.32
C GLU A 55 1.85 -6.09 -12.26
N LEU A 56 1.22 -5.73 -11.15
CA LEU A 56 -0.24 -5.75 -11.04
C LEU A 56 -0.91 -4.71 -11.97
N CYS A 57 -0.30 -3.55 -12.17
CA CYS A 57 -0.76 -2.60 -13.17
C CYS A 57 -0.74 -3.20 -14.58
N ARG A 58 0.34 -3.92 -14.93
CA ARG A 58 0.45 -4.64 -16.20
C ARG A 58 -0.61 -5.75 -16.32
N TYR A 59 -0.86 -6.49 -15.26
CA TYR A 59 -1.88 -7.55 -15.21
C TYR A 59 -3.28 -6.99 -15.43
N PHE A 60 -3.69 -5.97 -14.69
CA PHE A 60 -5.04 -5.40 -14.79
C PHE A 60 -5.28 -4.61 -16.08
N GLN A 61 -4.25 -4.22 -16.82
CA GLN A 61 -4.43 -3.73 -18.19
C GLN A 61 -5.00 -4.80 -19.13
N GLN A 62 -4.64 -6.07 -18.92
CA GLN A 62 -5.11 -7.22 -19.70
C GLN A 62 -6.42 -7.78 -19.14
N TYR A 63 -6.56 -7.80 -17.82
CA TYR A 63 -7.70 -8.39 -17.10
C TYR A 63 -8.43 -7.29 -16.33
N ARG A 64 -9.13 -6.45 -17.08
CA ARG A 64 -9.79 -5.26 -16.54
C ARG A 64 -10.94 -5.63 -15.59
N PRO A 65 -10.89 -5.20 -14.32
CA PRO A 65 -11.93 -5.50 -13.35
C PRO A 65 -13.16 -4.60 -13.52
N ARG A 66 -14.18 -4.83 -12.72
CA ARG A 66 -15.40 -4.03 -12.71
C ARG A 66 -15.16 -2.63 -12.16
N ARG A 67 -14.35 -2.53 -11.08
CA ARG A 67 -13.97 -1.25 -10.43
C ARG A 67 -12.71 -0.68 -11.05
N THR A 68 -12.58 0.64 -10.98
CA THR A 68 -11.35 1.32 -11.37
C THR A 68 -10.21 0.95 -10.45
N MET A 69 -9.08 0.56 -11.03
CA MET A 69 -7.81 0.36 -10.32
C MET A 69 -6.94 1.58 -10.50
N GLU A 70 -6.46 2.14 -9.41
CA GLU A 70 -5.52 3.24 -9.42
C GLU A 70 -4.23 2.82 -8.74
N PHE A 71 -3.12 3.03 -9.42
CA PHE A 71 -1.78 2.68 -8.97
C PHE A 71 -1.03 3.97 -8.69
N VAL A 72 -0.48 4.10 -7.49
CA VAL A 72 0.27 5.30 -7.12
C VAL A 72 1.61 4.92 -6.51
N TRP A 73 2.67 5.38 -7.14
CA TRP A 73 4.02 5.33 -6.60
C TRP A 73 4.32 6.66 -5.92
N PHE A 74 4.45 6.63 -4.61
CA PHE A 74 4.71 7.83 -3.82
C PHE A 74 6.19 8.16 -3.77
N GLY A 75 6.51 9.45 -3.83
CA GLY A 75 7.84 9.95 -3.56
C GLY A 75 7.89 10.64 -2.20
N ALA A 76 9.07 10.62 -1.57
CA ALA A 76 9.31 11.23 -0.27
C ALA A 76 8.45 10.66 0.89
N GLU A 77 8.21 9.36 0.89
CA GLU A 77 7.65 8.63 2.01
C GLU A 77 8.57 8.72 3.22
N GLU A 78 9.86 8.47 3.00
CA GLU A 78 10.97 8.49 3.97
C GLU A 78 11.20 9.86 4.64
N LYS A 79 10.49 10.87 4.19
CA LYS A 79 10.48 12.24 4.74
C LYS A 79 9.19 12.56 5.51
N GLY A 80 8.44 11.53 5.90
CA GLY A 80 7.20 11.64 6.68
C GLY A 80 5.95 11.62 5.82
N LEU A 81 5.85 10.66 4.93
CA LEU A 81 4.68 10.40 4.07
C LEU A 81 4.30 11.58 3.17
N LEU A 82 5.29 12.40 2.74
CA LEU A 82 4.99 13.65 2.04
C LEU A 82 4.22 13.40 0.73
N GLY A 83 4.57 12.33 0.01
CA GLY A 83 3.90 11.98 -1.24
C GLY A 83 2.45 11.61 -1.07
N SER A 84 2.13 10.71 -0.16
CA SER A 84 0.74 10.28 0.08
C SER A 84 -0.10 11.37 0.71
N ARG A 85 0.47 12.19 1.60
CA ARG A 85 -0.21 13.37 2.17
C ARG A 85 -0.57 14.39 1.08
N ASP A 86 0.36 14.68 0.16
CA ASP A 86 0.10 15.60 -0.94
C ASP A 86 -0.93 15.02 -1.92
N TYR A 87 -0.84 13.73 -2.23
CA TYR A 87 -1.83 13.02 -3.03
C TYR A 87 -3.26 13.19 -2.45
N ILE A 88 -3.45 12.88 -1.18
CA ILE A 88 -4.74 13.03 -0.49
C ILE A 88 -5.24 14.47 -0.54
N ARG A 89 -4.36 15.45 -0.36
CA ARG A 89 -4.69 16.88 -0.42
C ARG A 89 -5.15 17.30 -1.83
N VAL A 90 -4.43 16.87 -2.85
CA VAL A 90 -4.71 17.25 -4.25
C VAL A 90 -5.98 16.58 -4.77
N HIS A 91 -6.22 15.34 -4.37
CA HIS A 91 -7.37 14.54 -4.83
C HIS A 91 -8.54 14.53 -3.84
N GLU A 92 -8.62 15.48 -2.90
CA GLU A 92 -9.61 15.49 -1.82
C GLU A 92 -11.06 15.38 -2.35
N SER A 93 -11.37 16.02 -3.47
CA SER A 93 -12.70 15.95 -4.09
C SER A 93 -13.06 14.58 -4.69
N GLU A 94 -12.06 13.74 -4.98
CA GLU A 94 -12.24 12.41 -5.55
C GLU A 94 -12.27 11.30 -4.49
N LEU A 95 -11.81 11.60 -3.26
CA LEU A 95 -11.67 10.58 -2.19
C LEU A 95 -13.00 9.86 -1.88
N GLY A 96 -14.15 10.48 -2.18
CA GLY A 96 -15.46 9.85 -2.05
C GLY A 96 -15.64 8.58 -2.86
N ALA A 97 -14.93 8.45 -3.99
CA ALA A 97 -14.95 7.29 -4.86
C ALA A 97 -14.04 6.14 -4.38
N HIS A 98 -13.04 6.42 -3.57
CA HIS A 98 -12.09 5.40 -3.09
C HIS A 98 -12.74 4.49 -2.05
N ARG A 99 -12.72 3.18 -2.31
CA ARG A 99 -13.34 2.15 -1.46
C ARG A 99 -12.34 1.50 -0.52
N PHE A 100 -11.11 1.31 -0.97
CA PHE A 100 -10.07 0.64 -0.22
C PHE A 100 -8.68 1.02 -0.75
N ASN A 101 -7.71 1.18 0.15
CA ASN A 101 -6.30 1.31 -0.21
C ASN A 101 -5.53 0.04 0.14
N MET A 102 -4.73 -0.44 -0.80
CA MET A 102 -3.84 -1.59 -0.68
C MET A 102 -2.41 -1.10 -0.89
N ASN A 103 -1.69 -0.90 0.20
CA ASN A 103 -0.30 -0.48 0.19
C ASN A 103 0.64 -1.67 0.29
N VAL A 104 1.79 -1.59 -0.34
CA VAL A 104 2.90 -2.55 -0.18
C VAL A 104 4.10 -1.79 0.33
N ASP A 105 4.62 -2.25 1.44
CA ASP A 105 5.80 -1.68 2.04
C ASP A 105 6.62 -2.76 2.72
N LEU A 106 7.84 -2.98 2.21
CA LEU A 106 8.73 -4.06 2.59
C LEU A 106 8.26 -5.45 2.10
N ALA A 107 8.70 -5.88 0.93
CA ALA A 107 8.38 -7.20 0.39
C ALA A 107 9.62 -7.92 -0.15
N GLY A 108 9.46 -9.20 -0.46
CA GLY A 108 10.42 -9.93 -1.29
C GLY A 108 11.56 -10.63 -0.58
N GLN A 109 11.79 -10.46 0.72
CA GLN A 109 12.80 -11.26 1.41
C GLN A 109 12.35 -12.72 1.57
N LEU A 110 13.31 -13.66 1.51
CA LEU A 110 13.02 -15.09 1.58
C LEU A 110 12.54 -15.51 2.98
N ILE A 111 13.13 -14.95 4.02
CA ILE A 111 12.74 -15.16 5.42
C ILE A 111 11.56 -14.24 5.79
N GLY A 112 10.86 -14.63 6.86
CA GLY A 112 9.66 -13.94 7.31
C GLY A 112 8.38 -14.45 6.64
N GLY A 113 7.26 -13.87 7.03
CA GLY A 113 5.93 -14.17 6.52
C GLY A 113 5.21 -12.91 6.04
N ASN A 114 4.20 -13.07 5.19
CA ASN A 114 3.36 -11.95 4.82
C ASN A 114 2.53 -11.49 6.01
N VAL A 115 2.49 -10.20 6.24
CA VAL A 115 1.68 -9.53 7.26
C VAL A 115 0.81 -8.50 6.56
N LEU A 116 -0.48 -8.52 6.84
CA LEU A 116 -1.42 -7.50 6.41
C LEU A 116 -1.78 -6.64 7.62
N GLY A 117 -1.20 -5.44 7.70
CA GLY A 117 -1.56 -4.45 8.70
C GLY A 117 -2.81 -3.70 8.23
N VAL A 118 -3.94 -3.90 8.91
CA VAL A 118 -5.25 -3.39 8.48
C VAL A 118 -5.71 -2.27 9.40
N THR A 119 -6.01 -1.13 8.81
CA THR A 119 -6.65 0.00 9.45
C THR A 119 -8.09 0.11 8.92
N GLY A 120 -9.02 -0.49 9.66
CA GLY A 120 -10.43 -0.61 9.29
C GLY A 120 -11.21 -1.45 10.27
N GLU A 121 -12.47 -1.77 9.97
CA GLU A 121 -13.32 -2.66 10.76
C GLU A 121 -12.75 -4.09 10.80
N ALA A 122 -13.11 -4.86 11.83
CA ALA A 122 -12.64 -6.24 11.98
C ALA A 122 -13.04 -7.14 10.79
N SER A 123 -14.20 -6.89 10.20
CA SER A 123 -14.68 -7.61 9.01
C SER A 123 -13.75 -7.50 7.81
N VAL A 124 -12.97 -6.41 7.71
CA VAL A 124 -11.92 -6.27 6.69
C VAL A 124 -10.83 -7.32 6.91
N CYS A 125 -10.40 -7.50 8.17
CA CYS A 125 -9.38 -8.50 8.51
C CYS A 125 -9.85 -9.92 8.16
N ASP A 126 -11.09 -10.26 8.52
CA ASP A 126 -11.68 -11.58 8.27
C ASP A 126 -11.73 -11.87 6.76
N LYS A 127 -12.17 -10.90 5.97
CA LYS A 127 -12.25 -11.05 4.51
C LYS A 127 -10.88 -11.19 3.86
N LEU A 128 -9.90 -10.42 4.29
CA LEU A 128 -8.53 -10.51 3.75
C LEU A 128 -7.88 -11.85 4.10
N LEU A 129 -8.15 -12.38 5.29
CA LEU A 129 -7.68 -13.71 5.68
C LEU A 129 -8.33 -14.80 4.84
N GLU A 130 -9.66 -14.73 4.62
CA GLU A 130 -10.40 -15.65 3.73
C GLU A 130 -9.78 -15.69 2.32
N ILE A 131 -9.48 -14.52 1.75
CA ILE A 131 -8.86 -14.43 0.42
C ILE A 131 -7.45 -15.04 0.42
N ALA A 132 -6.63 -14.76 1.43
CA ALA A 132 -5.29 -15.32 1.55
C ALA A 132 -5.31 -16.84 1.66
N ASP A 133 -6.21 -17.39 2.47
CA ASP A 133 -6.43 -18.84 2.63
C ASP A 133 -6.90 -19.46 1.30
N GLY A 134 -7.85 -18.83 0.62
CA GLY A 134 -8.33 -19.25 -0.70
C GLY A 134 -7.23 -19.26 -1.78
N ALA A 135 -6.30 -18.33 -1.71
CA ALA A 135 -5.13 -18.28 -2.59
C ALA A 135 -4.02 -19.28 -2.20
N GLY A 136 -4.14 -19.96 -1.08
CA GLY A 136 -3.12 -20.87 -0.55
C GLY A 136 -1.81 -20.14 -0.17
N ILE A 137 -1.92 -18.88 0.26
CA ILE A 137 -0.78 -18.05 0.64
C ILE A 137 -0.90 -17.67 2.11
N GLY A 138 0.03 -18.20 2.92
CA GLY A 138 0.07 -17.86 4.34
C GLY A 138 0.27 -16.37 4.56
N ALA A 139 -0.60 -15.77 5.35
CA ALA A 139 -0.51 -14.39 5.81
C ALA A 139 -1.03 -14.27 7.24
N SER A 140 -0.46 -13.37 8.02
CA SER A 140 -1.05 -12.93 9.29
C SER A 140 -1.74 -11.59 9.09
N VAL A 141 -2.94 -11.43 9.65
CA VAL A 141 -3.69 -10.18 9.57
C VAL A 141 -3.69 -9.52 10.94
N LYS A 142 -3.31 -8.25 10.99
CA LYS A 142 -3.22 -7.46 12.23
C LYS A 142 -4.07 -6.20 12.10
N ASN A 143 -5.07 -6.04 12.95
CA ASN A 143 -5.91 -4.84 12.98
C ASN A 143 -5.27 -3.73 13.79
N GLN A 144 -4.37 -2.98 13.15
CA GLN A 144 -3.57 -1.92 13.75
C GLN A 144 -3.11 -0.91 12.71
N ILE A 145 -2.74 0.30 13.14
CA ILE A 145 -2.02 1.26 12.32
C ILE A 145 -0.64 0.70 11.96
N TRP A 146 -0.24 0.92 10.72
CA TRP A 146 1.09 0.57 10.21
C TRP A 146 1.80 1.84 9.76
N GLY A 147 3.07 2.01 10.08
CA GLY A 147 3.83 3.24 9.77
C GLY A 147 4.16 3.38 8.28
N SER A 148 3.16 3.59 7.43
CA SER A 148 3.34 3.69 5.99
C SER A 148 2.22 4.50 5.32
N ASP A 149 2.28 4.67 3.99
CA ASP A 149 1.40 5.52 3.16
C ASP A 149 -0.10 5.19 3.27
N SER A 150 -0.47 3.95 3.64
CA SER A 150 -1.85 3.56 3.91
C SER A 150 -2.53 4.43 4.97
N ASN A 151 -1.75 4.99 5.91
CA ASN A 151 -2.28 5.86 6.95
C ASN A 151 -2.86 7.16 6.41
N SER A 152 -2.32 7.68 5.30
CA SER A 152 -2.86 8.88 4.65
C SER A 152 -4.31 8.66 4.17
N PHE A 153 -4.61 7.47 3.63
CA PHE A 153 -5.96 7.08 3.21
C PHE A 153 -6.87 6.80 4.42
N ALA A 154 -6.36 6.04 5.39
CA ALA A 154 -7.10 5.71 6.61
C ALA A 154 -7.51 6.96 7.38
N TRP A 155 -6.65 7.97 7.43
CA TRP A 155 -6.93 9.27 8.06
C TRP A 155 -8.11 10.02 7.41
N LYS A 156 -8.39 9.76 6.12
CA LYS A 156 -9.56 10.27 5.40
C LYS A 156 -10.76 9.32 5.43
N GLY A 157 -10.74 8.34 6.33
CA GLY A 157 -11.83 7.39 6.53
C GLY A 157 -11.95 6.34 5.42
N ILE A 158 -10.91 6.13 4.62
CA ILE A 158 -10.84 5.06 3.63
C ILE A 158 -10.18 3.86 4.29
N PRO A 159 -10.86 2.71 4.45
CA PRO A 159 -10.21 1.52 4.98
C PRO A 159 -8.95 1.18 4.16
N ALA A 160 -7.90 0.78 4.85
CA ALA A 160 -6.60 0.58 4.21
C ALA A 160 -5.86 -0.62 4.79
N MET A 161 -4.97 -1.18 3.99
CA MET A 161 -4.02 -2.17 4.46
C MET A 161 -2.61 -1.87 3.97
N THR A 162 -1.60 -2.33 4.72
CA THR A 162 -0.22 -2.45 4.23
C THR A 162 0.16 -3.92 4.22
N LEU A 163 0.52 -4.44 3.05
CA LEU A 163 1.22 -5.71 2.91
C LEU A 163 2.68 -5.47 3.23
N ASN A 164 3.15 -6.17 4.24
CA ASN A 164 4.53 -6.17 4.69
C ASN A 164 5.05 -7.61 4.76
N ARG A 165 6.35 -7.78 4.65
CA ARG A 165 7.02 -9.05 4.90
C ARG A 165 8.24 -8.80 5.77
N ASP A 166 8.27 -9.42 6.94
CA ASP A 166 9.39 -9.28 7.87
C ASP A 166 10.72 -9.57 7.17
N GLY A 167 11.72 -8.76 7.49
CA GLY A 167 13.04 -8.87 6.90
C GLY A 167 14.07 -8.07 7.68
N PHE A 168 15.21 -7.82 7.08
CA PHE A 168 16.30 -7.07 7.66
C PHE A 168 17.01 -6.22 6.60
N GLY A 169 17.84 -5.30 7.04
CA GLY A 169 18.67 -4.47 6.17
C GLY A 169 18.04 -3.16 5.70
N MET A 170 16.73 -2.94 5.94
CA MET A 170 16.10 -1.64 5.64
C MET A 170 16.87 -0.50 6.30
N HIS A 171 16.88 0.67 5.68
CA HIS A 171 17.58 1.87 6.14
C HIS A 171 19.10 1.68 6.32
N THR A 172 19.70 0.73 5.60
CA THR A 172 21.14 0.50 5.61
C THR A 172 21.70 0.33 4.19
N ARG A 173 23.02 0.45 4.05
CA ARG A 173 23.73 0.16 2.79
C ARG A 173 23.57 -1.30 2.31
N TYR A 174 23.03 -2.17 3.13
CA TYR A 174 22.83 -3.59 2.82
C TYR A 174 21.46 -3.88 2.22
N ASP A 175 20.59 -2.86 2.12
CA ASP A 175 19.31 -2.98 1.43
C ASP A 175 19.49 -3.06 -0.09
N THR A 176 20.01 -4.20 -0.54
CA THR A 176 20.34 -4.47 -1.95
C THR A 176 19.45 -5.56 -2.52
N ILE A 177 19.47 -5.69 -3.85
CA ILE A 177 18.72 -6.72 -4.57
C ILE A 177 19.05 -8.14 -4.10
N ASP A 178 20.23 -8.35 -3.53
CA ASP A 178 20.68 -9.66 -3.04
C ASP A 178 19.87 -10.16 -1.83
N LEU A 179 19.15 -9.25 -1.14
CA LEU A 179 18.22 -9.61 -0.07
C LEU A 179 16.90 -10.15 -0.58
N LEU A 180 16.59 -9.94 -1.85
CA LEU A 180 15.30 -10.26 -2.43
C LEU A 180 15.30 -11.64 -3.10
N SER A 181 14.17 -12.32 -2.99
CA SER A 181 13.88 -13.59 -3.64
C SER A 181 12.75 -13.41 -4.65
N ALA A 182 12.97 -13.80 -5.90
CA ALA A 182 11.93 -13.78 -6.93
C ALA A 182 10.68 -14.58 -6.49
N TRP A 183 10.88 -15.73 -5.86
CA TRP A 183 9.80 -16.55 -5.31
C TRP A 183 8.98 -15.78 -4.25
N SER A 184 9.64 -15.05 -3.38
CA SER A 184 8.96 -14.30 -2.32
C SER A 184 8.22 -13.08 -2.88
N LEU A 185 8.81 -12.37 -3.84
CA LEU A 185 8.13 -11.28 -4.57
C LEU A 185 6.89 -11.77 -5.29
N GLU A 186 7.00 -12.89 -6.01
CA GLU A 186 5.88 -13.52 -6.70
C GLU A 186 4.75 -13.87 -5.74
N ARG A 187 5.05 -14.47 -4.59
CA ARG A 187 4.04 -14.82 -3.58
C ARG A 187 3.31 -13.60 -3.02
N SER A 188 4.05 -12.53 -2.75
CA SER A 188 3.44 -11.26 -2.31
C SER A 188 2.60 -10.62 -3.42
N ALA A 189 3.07 -10.65 -4.67
CA ALA A 189 2.33 -10.14 -5.81
C ALA A 189 1.03 -10.94 -6.07
N ILE A 190 1.08 -12.28 -5.97
CA ILE A 190 -0.12 -13.14 -6.10
C ILE A 190 -1.12 -12.84 -4.99
N LEU A 191 -0.67 -12.75 -3.74
CA LEU A 191 -1.56 -12.43 -2.61
C LEU A 191 -2.29 -11.10 -2.84
N LEU A 192 -1.53 -10.04 -3.14
CA LEU A 192 -2.11 -8.72 -3.39
C LEU A 192 -3.01 -8.73 -4.63
N GLY A 193 -2.61 -9.45 -5.68
CA GLY A 193 -3.38 -9.62 -6.91
C GLY A 193 -4.72 -10.31 -6.67
N CYS A 194 -4.76 -11.39 -5.88
CA CYS A 194 -6.00 -12.08 -5.50
C CYS A 194 -6.93 -11.15 -4.69
N ILE A 195 -6.37 -10.38 -3.75
CA ILE A 195 -7.15 -9.41 -2.99
C ILE A 195 -7.73 -8.34 -3.92
N ALA A 196 -6.90 -7.77 -4.78
CA ALA A 196 -7.31 -6.72 -5.71
C ALA A 196 -8.34 -7.21 -6.75
N ASP A 197 -8.17 -8.44 -7.26
CA ASP A 197 -9.08 -9.03 -8.24
C ASP A 197 -10.45 -9.34 -7.61
N GLU A 198 -10.48 -9.97 -6.43
CA GLU A 198 -11.73 -10.28 -5.74
C GLU A 198 -12.50 -9.01 -5.36
N LEU A 199 -11.83 -8.03 -4.75
CA LEU A 199 -12.45 -6.76 -4.40
C LEU A 199 -12.85 -5.94 -5.64
N GLY A 200 -12.03 -6.00 -6.68
CA GLY A 200 -12.26 -5.32 -7.96
C GLY A 200 -13.47 -5.84 -8.71
N ASN A 201 -13.78 -7.12 -8.58
CA ASN A 201 -14.86 -7.80 -9.29
C ASN A 201 -16.09 -8.10 -8.43
N ALA A 202 -16.04 -7.88 -7.11
CA ALA A 202 -17.18 -8.15 -6.22
C ALA A 202 -18.45 -7.44 -6.67
N GLU A 203 -19.60 -8.16 -6.67
CA GLU A 203 -20.92 -7.61 -7.03
C GLU A 203 -21.29 -6.45 -6.10
N VAL A 204 -21.16 -6.69 -4.81
CA VAL A 204 -21.30 -5.68 -3.76
C VAL A 204 -19.94 -5.55 -3.09
N PHE A 205 -19.46 -4.32 -2.89
CA PHE A 205 -18.20 -4.12 -2.18
C PHE A 205 -18.34 -4.61 -0.73
N PRO A 206 -17.45 -5.50 -0.25
CA PRO A 206 -17.68 -6.21 1.01
C PRO A 206 -17.43 -5.38 2.27
N PHE A 207 -16.87 -4.17 2.13
CA PHE A 207 -16.53 -3.31 3.26
C PHE A 207 -17.34 -2.01 3.23
N GLU A 208 -17.77 -1.57 4.40
CA GLU A 208 -18.24 -0.19 4.56
C GLU A 208 -17.04 0.76 4.64
N ARG A 209 -17.20 1.95 4.10
CA ARG A 209 -16.24 3.04 4.28
C ARG A 209 -16.43 3.64 5.67
N LYS A 210 -15.94 2.93 6.67
CA LYS A 210 -16.05 3.30 8.07
C LYS A 210 -14.73 3.06 8.80
N MET A 211 -14.32 4.03 9.61
CA MET A 211 -13.13 3.95 10.43
C MET A 211 -13.54 3.74 11.89
N PRO A 212 -13.05 2.67 12.56
CA PRO A 212 -13.27 2.47 13.98
C PRO A 212 -12.76 3.64 14.83
N GLU A 213 -13.48 4.00 15.87
CA GLU A 213 -13.12 5.13 16.75
C GLU A 213 -11.70 4.99 17.32
N LYS A 214 -11.27 3.76 17.64
CA LYS A 214 -9.92 3.49 18.14
C LYS A 214 -8.81 4.02 17.20
N PHE A 215 -9.04 3.98 15.89
CA PHE A 215 -8.05 4.45 14.91
C PHE A 215 -8.10 5.94 14.63
N ILE A 216 -9.24 6.60 14.87
CA ILE A 216 -9.38 8.04 14.56
C ILE A 216 -8.37 8.84 15.37
N GLY A 217 -8.33 8.65 16.69
CA GLY A 217 -7.38 9.34 17.56
C GLY A 217 -5.93 8.98 17.30
N GLU A 218 -5.65 7.68 17.04
CA GLU A 218 -4.29 7.21 16.72
C GLU A 218 -3.79 7.78 15.40
N LEU A 219 -4.66 7.86 14.37
CA LEU A 219 -4.33 8.45 13.07
C LEU A 219 -4.10 9.95 13.18
N ASP A 220 -4.93 10.68 13.94
CA ASP A 220 -4.73 12.10 14.16
C ASP A 220 -3.37 12.35 14.84
N GLU A 221 -3.05 11.59 15.88
CA GLU A 221 -1.76 11.70 16.54
C GLU A 221 -0.59 11.39 15.60
N TYR A 222 -0.71 10.33 14.78
CA TYR A 222 0.32 9.93 13.82
C TYR A 222 0.51 10.95 12.70
N MET A 223 -0.60 11.44 12.11
CA MET A 223 -0.56 12.32 10.95
C MET A 223 -0.29 13.80 11.30
N CYS A 224 -0.46 14.22 12.55
CA CYS A 224 -0.18 15.59 13.00
C CYS A 224 1.22 15.75 13.61
N ARG A 225 2.05 14.73 13.64
CA ARG A 225 3.47 14.81 14.01
C ARG A 225 4.28 15.36 12.84
#